data_a7c39eb81a282d3b0628afaccd757964
#
_entry.id   a7c39eb81a282d3b0628afaccd757964
#
_cell.length_a   1.000
_cell.length_b   1.000
_cell.length_c   1.000
_cell.angle_alpha   90.00
_cell.angle_beta   90.00
_cell.angle_gamma   90.00
#
_symmetry.space_group_name_H-M   'P 1'
#
loop_
_entity.id
_entity.type
_entity.pdbx_description
1 polymer ?
#
loop_
_entity_poly.entity_id
_entity_poly.type
_entity_poly.pdbx_seq_one_letter_code
_entity_poly.pdbx_strand_id
1 'polypeptide(L)'
;MLRSRITATARRFGRAPNSVSLIAVSKTRTSSEILTLAAHGQRLFGENYLQEALPKMRMLAGQLLEWHYIGALQSNKTQEIAHGFTWVHSIDRPKIAQRLNEHRPAYLPALNVCIQVNLNAETTKSGVALRDLPALAREVRACPRLRLRGLMALPAPNRYFDEQRTNFRALAEQYHALRAEGIDLDTLSMGTSEDFEAAIAEGATMIRIGTALFDSCSEATLKT
;
A
#
# COMPACT_ATOMS: atom_id res chain seq x y z
N MET A 1 -10.63 -2.93 18.62
CA MET A 1 -9.26 -2.73 19.17
C MET A 1 -8.28 -2.09 18.18
N LEU A 2 -7.96 -2.66 17.00
CA LEU A 2 -6.94 -2.11 16.09
C LEU A 2 -7.25 -0.67 15.59
N ARG A 3 -8.46 -0.41 15.11
CA ARG A 3 -8.87 0.94 14.66
C ARG A 3 -8.74 1.99 15.76
N SER A 4 -9.04 1.63 17.00
CA SER A 4 -8.86 2.53 18.16
C SER A 4 -7.39 2.83 18.43
N ARG A 5 -6.49 1.85 18.27
CA ARG A 5 -5.04 2.06 18.36
C ARG A 5 -4.53 2.99 17.27
N ILE A 6 -4.95 2.79 16.03
CA ILE A 6 -4.58 3.67 14.88
C ILE A 6 -5.00 5.12 15.19
N THR A 7 -6.24 5.31 15.60
CA THR A 7 -6.78 6.64 15.96
C THR A 7 -6.04 7.27 17.14
N ALA A 8 -5.77 6.50 18.20
CA ALA A 8 -5.01 6.98 19.36
C ALA A 8 -3.58 7.37 18.99
N THR A 9 -2.92 6.56 18.16
CA THR A 9 -1.57 6.85 17.67
C THR A 9 -1.55 8.12 16.80
N ALA A 10 -2.51 8.27 15.87
CA ALA A 10 -2.62 9.49 15.08
C ALA A 10 -2.73 10.75 15.97
N ARG A 11 -3.63 10.70 16.97
CA ARG A 11 -3.80 11.80 17.95
C ARG A 11 -2.53 12.06 18.75
N ARG A 12 -1.85 11.01 19.23
CA ARG A 12 -0.58 11.12 19.97
C ARG A 12 0.48 11.93 19.21
N PHE A 13 0.51 11.79 17.89
CA PHE A 13 1.44 12.51 17.02
C PHE A 13 0.83 13.74 16.32
N GLY A 14 -0.21 14.34 16.91
CA GLY A 14 -0.80 15.61 16.46
C GLY A 14 -1.54 15.51 15.13
N ARG A 15 -1.95 14.31 14.71
CA ARG A 15 -2.64 14.07 13.44
C ARG A 15 -4.15 13.89 13.63
N ALA A 16 -4.91 14.20 12.58
CA ALA A 16 -6.34 13.95 12.58
C ALA A 16 -6.64 12.44 12.77
N PRO A 17 -7.67 12.07 13.55
CA PRO A 17 -7.99 10.68 13.87
C PRO A 17 -8.21 9.76 12.66
N ASN A 18 -8.68 10.33 11.56
CA ASN A 18 -9.01 9.63 10.31
C ASN A 18 -7.95 9.88 9.20
N SER A 19 -6.78 10.42 9.54
CA SER A 19 -5.71 10.71 8.57
C SER A 19 -4.97 9.47 8.05
N VAL A 20 -5.28 8.29 8.58
CA VAL A 20 -4.60 7.03 8.24
C VAL A 20 -5.62 6.00 7.76
N SER A 21 -5.46 5.56 6.54
CA SER A 21 -6.25 4.47 5.96
C SER A 21 -5.64 3.11 6.30
N LEU A 22 -6.49 2.15 6.67
CA LEU A 22 -6.10 0.77 6.93
C LEU A 22 -6.36 -0.09 5.70
N ILE A 23 -5.33 -0.67 5.13
CA ILE A 23 -5.42 -1.71 4.10
C ILE A 23 -5.37 -3.08 4.80
N ALA A 24 -6.43 -3.87 4.64
CA ALA A 24 -6.48 -5.25 5.11
C ALA A 24 -5.70 -6.14 4.14
N VAL A 25 -4.57 -6.68 4.58
CA VAL A 25 -3.74 -7.58 3.75
C VAL A 25 -4.37 -8.96 3.73
N SER A 26 -5.04 -9.30 2.64
CA SER A 26 -5.88 -10.49 2.48
C SER A 26 -5.20 -11.66 1.74
N LYS A 27 -3.88 -11.59 1.53
CA LYS A 27 -3.12 -12.74 1.03
C LYS A 27 -3.38 -13.96 1.92
N THR A 28 -3.52 -15.15 1.31
CA THR A 28 -3.85 -16.43 1.98
C THR A 28 -5.20 -16.50 2.69
N ARG A 29 -6.01 -15.43 2.66
CA ARG A 29 -7.35 -15.39 3.28
C ARG A 29 -8.42 -15.74 2.26
N THR A 30 -9.51 -16.34 2.73
CA THR A 30 -10.66 -16.72 1.93
C THR A 30 -11.57 -15.54 1.60
N SER A 31 -12.39 -15.67 0.57
CA SER A 31 -13.42 -14.67 0.24
C SER A 31 -14.44 -14.48 1.38
N SER A 32 -14.74 -15.52 2.15
CA SER A 32 -15.62 -15.45 3.31
C SER A 32 -15.03 -14.56 4.43
N GLU A 33 -13.73 -14.71 4.74
CA GLU A 33 -13.05 -13.86 5.71
C GLU A 33 -13.04 -12.39 5.26
N ILE A 34 -12.84 -12.15 3.95
CA ILE A 34 -12.92 -10.80 3.36
C ILE A 34 -14.32 -10.21 3.55
N LEU A 35 -15.39 -11.00 3.27
CA LEU A 35 -16.77 -10.55 3.46
C LEU A 35 -17.08 -10.23 4.92
N THR A 36 -16.57 -11.01 5.85
CA THR A 36 -16.72 -10.73 7.28
C THR A 36 -16.14 -9.36 7.64
N LEU A 37 -14.92 -9.07 7.19
CA LEU A 37 -14.33 -7.74 7.40
C LEU A 37 -15.10 -6.63 6.67
N ALA A 38 -15.58 -6.90 5.45
CA ALA A 38 -16.37 -5.95 4.68
C ALA A 38 -17.68 -5.59 5.37
N ALA A 39 -18.35 -6.56 6.00
CA ALA A 39 -19.55 -6.34 6.82
C ALA A 39 -19.28 -5.42 8.04
N HIS A 40 -18.03 -5.43 8.55
CA HIS A 40 -17.57 -4.51 9.60
C HIS A 40 -16.96 -3.20 9.06
N GLY A 41 -17.26 -2.85 7.80
CA GLY A 41 -16.90 -1.57 7.20
C GLY A 41 -15.47 -1.49 6.63
N GLN A 42 -14.74 -2.60 6.52
CA GLN A 42 -13.46 -2.61 5.79
C GLN A 42 -13.73 -2.57 4.29
N ARG A 43 -13.06 -1.64 3.57
CA ARG A 43 -13.24 -1.49 2.13
C ARG A 43 -11.95 -1.69 1.33
N LEU A 44 -10.79 -1.35 1.90
CA LEU A 44 -9.49 -1.41 1.27
C LEU A 44 -8.83 -2.75 1.58
N PHE A 45 -8.53 -3.54 0.52
CA PHE A 45 -7.90 -4.85 0.64
C PHE A 45 -6.63 -4.93 -0.18
N GLY A 46 -5.56 -5.49 0.41
CA GLY A 46 -4.25 -5.62 -0.21
C GLY A 46 -3.89 -7.05 -0.55
N GLU A 47 -3.47 -7.29 -1.79
CA GLU A 47 -3.07 -8.60 -2.29
C GLU A 47 -1.61 -8.61 -2.76
N ASN A 48 -0.92 -9.71 -2.46
CA ASN A 48 0.47 -9.90 -2.87
C ASN A 48 0.61 -10.78 -4.12
N TYR A 49 -0.35 -11.68 -4.34
CA TYR A 49 -0.28 -12.71 -5.37
C TYR A 49 -1.47 -12.62 -6.30
N LEU A 50 -1.20 -12.37 -7.57
CA LEU A 50 -2.25 -12.19 -8.58
C LEU A 50 -3.16 -13.41 -8.73
N GLN A 51 -2.57 -14.61 -8.69
CA GLN A 51 -3.31 -15.87 -8.83
C GLN A 51 -4.33 -16.08 -7.71
N GLU A 52 -4.05 -15.59 -6.50
CA GLU A 52 -4.99 -15.62 -5.37
C GLU A 52 -6.02 -14.49 -5.47
N ALA A 53 -5.57 -13.31 -5.91
CA ALA A 53 -6.41 -12.11 -5.95
C ALA A 53 -7.55 -12.23 -6.98
N LEU A 54 -7.25 -12.65 -8.21
CA LEU A 54 -8.23 -12.65 -9.29
C LEU A 54 -9.49 -13.49 -9.01
N PRO A 55 -9.40 -14.74 -8.47
CA PRO A 55 -10.58 -15.49 -8.06
C PRO A 55 -11.41 -14.79 -6.98
N LYS A 56 -10.74 -14.22 -5.95
CA LYS A 56 -11.41 -13.47 -4.88
C LYS A 56 -12.16 -12.25 -5.43
N MET A 57 -11.50 -11.47 -6.27
CA MET A 57 -12.07 -10.27 -6.89
C MET A 57 -13.30 -10.60 -7.75
N ARG A 58 -13.25 -11.70 -8.52
CA ARG A 58 -14.42 -12.17 -9.30
C ARG A 58 -15.57 -12.58 -8.39
N MET A 59 -15.29 -13.37 -7.35
CA MET A 59 -16.30 -13.82 -6.40
C MET A 59 -16.95 -12.66 -5.63
N LEU A 60 -16.21 -11.60 -5.39
CA LEU A 60 -16.63 -10.43 -4.61
C LEU A 60 -16.98 -9.21 -5.48
N ALA A 61 -17.17 -9.38 -6.79
CA ALA A 61 -17.41 -8.27 -7.74
C ALA A 61 -18.63 -7.40 -7.40
N GLY A 62 -19.65 -7.96 -6.70
CA GLY A 62 -20.83 -7.21 -6.23
C GLY A 62 -20.58 -6.37 -4.96
N GLN A 63 -19.40 -6.45 -4.36
CA GLN A 63 -19.05 -5.73 -3.16
C GLN A 63 -18.30 -4.42 -3.51
N LEU A 64 -18.57 -3.35 -2.78
CA LEU A 64 -17.86 -2.07 -2.93
C LEU A 64 -16.49 -2.14 -2.24
N LEU A 65 -15.58 -2.97 -2.80
CA LEU A 65 -14.22 -3.15 -2.28
C LEU A 65 -13.20 -2.44 -3.18
N GLU A 66 -12.19 -1.86 -2.55
CA GLU A 66 -11.05 -1.26 -3.23
C GLU A 66 -9.85 -2.19 -3.13
N TRP A 67 -9.31 -2.59 -4.28
CA TRP A 67 -8.25 -3.57 -4.37
C TRP A 67 -6.89 -2.91 -4.62
N HIS A 68 -5.96 -3.17 -3.72
CA HIS A 68 -4.58 -2.69 -3.75
C HIS A 68 -3.64 -3.85 -4.07
N TYR A 69 -2.87 -3.73 -5.13
CA TYR A 69 -1.76 -4.66 -5.38
C TYR A 69 -0.53 -4.17 -4.63
N ILE A 70 -0.02 -4.99 -3.71
CA ILE A 70 1.10 -4.65 -2.82
C ILE A 70 2.26 -5.65 -2.92
N GLY A 71 2.16 -6.65 -3.81
CA GLY A 71 3.20 -7.62 -4.07
C GLY A 71 4.22 -7.16 -5.12
N ALA A 72 5.29 -7.93 -5.30
CA ALA A 72 6.30 -7.66 -6.31
C ALA A 72 5.72 -7.76 -7.73
N LEU A 73 6.10 -6.84 -8.61
CA LEU A 73 5.58 -6.74 -9.98
C LEU A 73 6.44 -7.52 -10.97
N GLN A 74 5.80 -8.46 -11.64
CA GLN A 74 6.37 -9.16 -12.79
C GLN A 74 5.82 -8.57 -14.09
N SER A 75 6.69 -8.36 -15.08
CA SER A 75 6.32 -7.71 -16.35
C SER A 75 5.21 -8.43 -17.11
N ASN A 76 5.14 -9.77 -17.02
CA ASN A 76 4.11 -10.59 -17.65
C ASN A 76 2.75 -10.58 -16.95
N LYS A 77 2.65 -9.95 -15.76
CA LYS A 77 1.41 -9.84 -14.95
C LYS A 77 0.80 -8.43 -14.96
N THR A 78 1.47 -7.48 -15.60
CA THR A 78 1.03 -6.07 -15.59
C THR A 78 -0.33 -5.86 -16.25
N GLN A 79 -0.72 -6.69 -17.23
CA GLN A 79 -2.02 -6.58 -17.89
C GLN A 79 -3.16 -6.87 -16.92
N GLU A 80 -3.16 -8.01 -16.27
CA GLU A 80 -4.22 -8.40 -15.34
C GLU A 80 -4.26 -7.45 -14.12
N ILE A 81 -3.09 -6.98 -13.66
CA ILE A 81 -2.99 -6.02 -12.56
C ILE A 81 -3.62 -4.68 -12.98
N ALA A 82 -3.26 -4.16 -14.16
CA ALA A 82 -3.80 -2.90 -14.67
C ALA A 82 -5.32 -2.94 -14.91
N HIS A 83 -5.89 -4.11 -15.21
CA HIS A 83 -7.34 -4.27 -15.39
C HIS A 83 -8.10 -4.42 -14.08
N GLY A 84 -7.54 -5.14 -13.10
CA GLY A 84 -8.26 -5.56 -11.91
C GLY A 84 -8.13 -4.61 -10.71
N PHE A 85 -7.00 -3.96 -10.56
CA PHE A 85 -6.71 -3.19 -9.35
C PHE A 85 -6.98 -1.69 -9.53
N THR A 86 -7.28 -1.01 -8.41
CA THR A 86 -7.42 0.45 -8.36
C THR A 86 -6.14 1.11 -7.85
N TRP A 87 -5.30 0.35 -7.16
CA TRP A 87 -4.01 0.78 -6.64
C TRP A 87 -2.91 -0.25 -6.88
N VAL A 88 -1.71 0.26 -7.14
CA VAL A 88 -0.46 -0.53 -7.18
C VAL A 88 0.60 0.20 -6.37
N HIS A 89 1.14 -0.48 -5.34
CA HIS A 89 2.07 0.16 -4.41
C HIS A 89 3.54 -0.13 -4.69
N SER A 90 3.85 -0.96 -5.66
CA SER A 90 5.17 -1.62 -5.79
C SER A 90 5.88 -1.32 -7.11
N ILE A 91 5.67 -0.14 -7.71
CA ILE A 91 6.47 0.26 -8.88
C ILE A 91 7.91 0.51 -8.44
N ASP A 92 8.85 -0.19 -9.05
CA ASP A 92 10.27 -0.14 -8.71
C ASP A 92 11.19 0.19 -9.90
N ARG A 93 10.66 0.26 -11.13
CA ARG A 93 11.41 0.53 -12.36
C ARG A 93 10.54 1.04 -13.51
N PRO A 94 11.11 1.80 -14.45
CA PRO A 94 10.38 2.42 -15.57
C PRO A 94 9.58 1.43 -16.41
N LYS A 95 10.17 0.29 -16.75
CA LYS A 95 9.51 -0.74 -17.55
C LYS A 95 8.18 -1.22 -16.99
N ILE A 96 8.05 -1.30 -15.67
CA ILE A 96 6.79 -1.68 -15.02
C ILE A 96 5.76 -0.56 -15.16
N ALA A 97 6.14 0.68 -14.93
CA ALA A 97 5.25 1.83 -15.08
C ALA A 97 4.70 1.93 -16.52
N GLN A 98 5.58 1.83 -17.52
CA GLN A 98 5.22 1.85 -18.94
C GLN A 98 4.21 0.74 -19.27
N ARG A 99 4.47 -0.50 -18.85
CA ARG A 99 3.56 -1.63 -19.11
C ARG A 99 2.22 -1.49 -18.40
N LEU A 100 2.18 -1.02 -17.17
CA LEU A 100 0.91 -0.73 -16.48
C LEU A 100 0.12 0.36 -17.20
N ASN A 101 0.80 1.41 -17.69
CA ASN A 101 0.21 2.47 -18.47
C ASN A 101 -0.37 1.96 -19.81
N GLU A 102 0.39 1.15 -20.54
CA GLU A 102 -0.04 0.55 -21.82
C GLU A 102 -1.27 -0.34 -21.64
N HIS A 103 -1.29 -1.12 -20.55
CA HIS A 103 -2.35 -2.10 -20.29
C HIS A 103 -3.56 -1.51 -19.54
N ARG A 104 -3.48 -0.28 -19.01
CA ARG A 104 -4.64 0.32 -18.32
C ARG A 104 -5.74 0.66 -19.32
N PRO A 105 -6.93 0.04 -19.26
CA PRO A 105 -8.01 0.31 -20.20
C PRO A 105 -8.47 1.78 -20.17
N ALA A 106 -8.82 2.32 -21.35
CA ALA A 106 -9.23 3.71 -21.48
C ALA A 106 -10.54 4.06 -20.75
N TYR A 107 -11.39 3.05 -20.56
CA TYR A 107 -12.68 3.22 -19.87
C TYR A 107 -12.57 3.16 -18.34
N LEU A 108 -11.39 2.80 -17.80
CA LEU A 108 -11.11 2.83 -16.37
C LEU A 108 -10.43 4.15 -15.98
N PRO A 109 -10.67 4.65 -14.76
CA PRO A 109 -9.90 5.76 -14.21
C PRO A 109 -8.39 5.44 -14.22
N ALA A 110 -7.54 6.46 -14.22
CA ALA A 110 -6.11 6.28 -14.09
C ALA A 110 -5.77 5.44 -12.85
N LEU A 111 -4.84 4.50 -13.00
CA LEU A 111 -4.42 3.61 -11.93
C LEU A 111 -3.62 4.40 -10.90
N ASN A 112 -4.05 4.40 -9.63
CA ASN A 112 -3.30 5.01 -8.55
C ASN A 112 -2.04 4.19 -8.26
N VAL A 113 -0.89 4.85 -8.19
CA VAL A 113 0.37 4.13 -8.00
C VAL A 113 1.27 4.80 -6.96
N CYS A 114 2.00 3.95 -6.21
CA CYS A 114 3.13 4.37 -5.40
C CYS A 114 4.42 3.77 -5.95
N ILE A 115 5.51 4.50 -5.79
CA ILE A 115 6.84 3.98 -6.06
C ILE A 115 7.34 3.28 -4.79
N GLN A 116 7.75 2.03 -4.94
CA GLN A 116 8.39 1.28 -3.86
C GLN A 116 9.86 1.67 -3.76
N VAL A 117 10.28 2.07 -2.56
CA VAL A 117 11.64 2.50 -2.26
C VAL A 117 12.37 1.46 -1.40
N ASN A 118 13.58 1.12 -1.79
CA ASN A 118 14.48 0.27 -1.02
C ASN A 118 15.35 1.15 -0.10
N LEU A 119 14.90 1.31 1.15
CA LEU A 119 15.53 2.21 2.11
C LEU A 119 16.90 1.73 2.61
N ASN A 120 17.10 0.42 2.68
CA ASN A 120 18.28 -0.18 3.30
C ASN A 120 19.31 -0.67 2.27
N ALA A 121 19.11 -0.37 0.96
CA ALA A 121 19.94 -0.84 -0.14
C ALA A 121 20.16 -2.38 -0.13
N GLU A 122 19.18 -3.14 0.37
CA GLU A 122 19.24 -4.60 0.40
C GLU A 122 19.09 -5.16 -1.02
N THR A 123 20.10 -5.89 -1.49
CA THR A 123 20.13 -6.45 -2.86
C THR A 123 19.03 -7.47 -3.13
N THR A 124 18.45 -8.06 -2.08
CA THR A 124 17.38 -9.07 -2.17
C THR A 124 15.97 -8.49 -2.14
N LYS A 125 15.81 -7.20 -1.80
CA LYS A 125 14.49 -6.56 -1.71
C LYS A 125 14.17 -5.73 -2.94
N SER A 126 12.92 -5.80 -3.38
CA SER A 126 12.38 -4.94 -4.44
C SER A 126 12.31 -3.49 -3.97
N GLY A 127 12.37 -2.58 -4.92
CA GLY A 127 12.28 -1.14 -4.69
C GLY A 127 13.41 -0.37 -5.37
N VAL A 128 13.13 0.85 -5.77
CA VAL A 128 14.13 1.74 -6.36
C VAL A 128 15.07 2.27 -5.27
N ALA A 129 16.35 2.43 -5.59
CA ALA A 129 17.29 3.10 -4.68
C ALA A 129 16.93 4.58 -4.53
N LEU A 130 17.20 5.15 -3.35
CA LEU A 130 16.88 6.56 -3.06
C LEU A 130 17.43 7.53 -4.11
N ARG A 131 18.66 7.31 -4.58
CA ARG A 131 19.31 8.16 -5.61
C ARG A 131 18.58 8.15 -6.96
N ASP A 132 17.88 7.06 -7.30
CA ASP A 132 17.22 6.86 -8.60
C ASP A 132 15.71 7.24 -8.53
N LEU A 133 15.19 7.51 -7.32
CA LEU A 133 13.79 7.81 -7.07
C LEU A 133 13.28 9.05 -7.84
N PRO A 134 13.98 10.20 -7.90
CA PRO A 134 13.48 11.38 -8.62
C PRO A 134 13.35 11.14 -10.14
N ALA A 135 14.25 10.34 -10.72
CA ALA A 135 14.19 9.97 -12.13
C ALA A 135 12.95 9.09 -12.40
N LEU A 136 12.75 8.04 -11.58
CA LEU A 136 11.59 7.16 -11.70
C LEU A 136 10.27 7.92 -11.47
N ALA A 137 10.23 8.86 -10.54
CA ALA A 137 9.03 9.67 -10.30
C ALA A 137 8.64 10.50 -11.53
N ARG A 138 9.61 11.10 -12.23
CA ARG A 138 9.36 11.82 -13.49
C ARG A 138 8.83 10.89 -14.58
N GLU A 139 9.39 9.71 -14.74
CA GLU A 139 8.91 8.73 -15.72
C GLU A 139 7.50 8.21 -15.43
N VAL A 140 7.18 7.94 -14.17
CA VAL A 140 5.82 7.53 -13.77
C VAL A 140 4.81 8.66 -14.04
N ARG A 141 5.17 9.91 -13.77
CA ARG A 141 4.31 11.07 -14.08
C ARG A 141 4.05 11.27 -15.57
N ALA A 142 4.98 10.88 -16.42
CA ALA A 142 4.80 10.93 -17.87
C ALA A 142 3.82 9.88 -18.41
N CYS A 143 3.34 8.95 -17.57
CA CYS A 143 2.40 7.91 -17.92
C CYS A 143 0.94 8.40 -17.74
N PRO A 144 0.20 8.77 -18.79
CA PRO A 144 -1.10 9.45 -18.66
C PRO A 144 -2.22 8.60 -18.07
N ARG A 145 -2.07 7.28 -18.06
CA ARG A 145 -3.03 6.34 -17.46
C ARG A 145 -2.65 5.91 -16.05
N LEU A 146 -1.56 6.47 -15.49
CA LEU A 146 -1.16 6.30 -14.11
C LEU A 146 -1.33 7.63 -13.36
N ARG A 147 -1.68 7.54 -12.10
CA ARG A 147 -1.66 8.66 -11.17
C ARG A 147 -0.65 8.37 -10.06
N LEU A 148 0.49 9.02 -10.11
CA LEU A 148 1.48 8.91 -9.03
C LEU A 148 0.92 9.58 -7.78
N ARG A 149 0.68 8.79 -6.74
CA ARG A 149 0.09 9.24 -5.47
C ARG A 149 1.15 9.38 -4.36
N GLY A 150 2.24 8.64 -4.44
CA GLY A 150 3.22 8.69 -3.37
C GLY A 150 4.26 7.58 -3.38
N LEU A 151 4.77 7.32 -2.19
CA LEU A 151 5.85 6.36 -1.97
C LEU A 151 5.39 5.20 -1.08
N MET A 152 6.03 4.04 -1.26
CA MET A 152 5.84 2.87 -0.41
C MET A 152 7.19 2.33 0.05
N ALA A 153 7.25 1.85 1.28
CA ALA A 153 8.40 1.07 1.76
C ALA A 153 7.98 -0.11 2.65
N LEU A 154 8.83 -1.13 2.62
CA LEU A 154 8.83 -2.29 3.52
C LEU A 154 10.24 -2.43 4.11
N PRO A 155 10.59 -1.66 5.13
CA PRO A 155 11.91 -1.74 5.75
C PRO A 155 12.14 -3.10 6.40
N ALA A 156 13.38 -3.40 6.76
CA ALA A 156 13.70 -4.56 7.56
C ALA A 156 13.00 -4.47 8.93
N PRO A 157 12.50 -5.62 9.45
CA PRO A 157 11.92 -5.64 10.79
C PRO A 157 12.92 -5.12 11.83
N ASN A 158 12.44 -4.27 12.71
CA ASN A 158 13.20 -3.79 13.86
C ASN A 158 12.33 -3.87 15.11
N ARG A 159 12.97 -4.09 16.28
CA ARG A 159 12.26 -4.19 17.56
C ARG A 159 12.09 -2.84 18.25
N TYR A 160 12.98 -1.89 17.97
CA TYR A 160 13.02 -0.61 18.68
C TYR A 160 12.25 0.45 17.90
N PHE A 161 11.32 1.10 18.60
CA PHE A 161 10.43 2.11 18.03
C PHE A 161 11.17 3.26 17.33
N ASP A 162 12.25 3.76 17.92
CA ASP A 162 13.01 4.88 17.34
C ASP A 162 13.79 4.48 16.08
N GLU A 163 14.25 3.23 16.01
CA GLU A 163 14.91 2.71 14.81
C GLU A 163 13.87 2.46 13.68
N GLN A 164 12.69 1.97 14.02
CA GLN A 164 11.57 1.89 13.06
C GLN A 164 11.25 3.28 12.50
N ARG A 165 11.16 4.30 13.36
CA ARG A 165 10.93 5.69 12.95
C ARG A 165 12.02 6.21 12.02
N THR A 166 13.27 5.91 12.28
CA THR A 166 14.40 6.35 11.44
C THR A 166 14.24 5.90 9.99
N ASN A 167 13.84 4.63 9.77
CA ASN A 167 13.58 4.11 8.44
C ASN A 167 12.39 4.84 7.77
N PHE A 168 11.29 5.05 8.48
CA PHE A 168 10.11 5.71 7.93
C PHE A 168 10.33 7.21 7.69
N ARG A 169 11.13 7.86 8.53
CA ARG A 169 11.55 9.27 8.35
C ARG A 169 12.31 9.46 7.05
N ALA A 170 13.25 8.56 6.74
CA ALA A 170 13.97 8.63 5.46
C ALA A 170 13.03 8.58 4.25
N LEU A 171 11.95 7.79 4.30
CA LEU A 171 10.93 7.79 3.24
C LEU A 171 10.12 9.08 3.21
N ALA A 172 9.72 9.59 4.38
CA ALA A 172 8.95 10.83 4.51
C ALA A 172 9.75 12.04 3.99
N GLU A 173 11.04 12.11 4.25
CA GLU A 173 11.93 13.14 3.72
C GLU A 173 11.95 13.15 2.19
N GLN A 174 12.06 11.97 1.56
CA GLN A 174 11.99 11.85 0.10
C GLN A 174 10.63 12.26 -0.47
N TYR A 175 9.55 11.89 0.21
CA TYR A 175 8.20 12.30 -0.16
C TYR A 175 8.06 13.83 -0.13
N HIS A 176 8.57 14.49 0.91
CA HIS A 176 8.53 15.94 1.02
C HIS A 176 9.45 16.63 -0.01
N ALA A 177 10.62 16.06 -0.30
CA ALA A 177 11.51 16.57 -1.34
C ALA A 177 10.84 16.54 -2.73
N LEU A 178 10.23 15.43 -3.11
CA LEU A 178 9.50 15.34 -4.37
C LEU A 178 8.31 16.30 -4.44
N ARG A 179 7.61 16.53 -3.33
CA ARG A 179 6.53 17.54 -3.27
C ARG A 179 7.07 18.95 -3.44
N ALA A 180 8.22 19.27 -2.87
CA ALA A 180 8.90 20.55 -3.05
C ALA A 180 9.32 20.80 -4.52
N GLU A 181 9.60 19.72 -5.27
CA GLU A 181 9.81 19.77 -6.72
C GLU A 181 8.51 19.91 -7.55
N GLY A 182 7.36 20.10 -6.91
CA GLY A 182 6.06 20.28 -7.57
C GLY A 182 5.37 18.96 -8.00
N ILE A 183 5.74 17.82 -7.41
CA ILE A 183 5.04 16.57 -7.62
C ILE A 183 3.85 16.49 -6.65
N ASP A 184 2.62 16.37 -7.18
CA ASP A 184 1.41 16.24 -6.38
C ASP A 184 1.30 14.84 -5.75
N LEU A 185 1.82 14.71 -4.54
CA LEU A 185 1.79 13.47 -3.76
C LEU A 185 0.93 13.65 -2.50
N ASP A 186 0.17 12.62 -2.15
CA ASP A 186 -0.71 12.58 -0.98
C ASP A 186 -0.60 11.28 -0.17
N THR A 187 0.23 10.33 -0.61
CA THR A 187 0.26 8.99 -0.04
C THR A 187 1.67 8.58 0.44
N LEU A 188 1.75 8.18 1.71
CA LEU A 188 2.85 7.41 2.28
C LEU A 188 2.31 6.05 2.73
N SER A 189 2.57 5.01 1.91
CA SER A 189 2.16 3.63 2.20
C SER A 189 3.27 2.91 2.94
N MET A 190 3.22 2.92 4.26
CA MET A 190 4.26 2.32 5.12
C MET A 190 3.66 1.91 6.47
N GLY A 191 4.26 0.91 7.11
CA GLY A 191 3.81 0.36 8.37
C GLY A 191 2.99 -0.92 8.21
N THR A 192 3.34 -1.91 9.03
CA THR A 192 2.75 -3.24 9.13
C THR A 192 2.27 -3.50 10.56
N SER A 193 1.85 -4.72 10.90
CA SER A 193 1.34 -5.06 12.24
C SER A 193 2.30 -4.70 13.37
N GLU A 194 3.61 -4.74 13.14
CA GLU A 194 4.64 -4.59 14.18
C GLU A 194 5.18 -3.15 14.28
N ASP A 195 5.02 -2.33 13.24
CA ASP A 195 5.69 -1.04 13.13
C ASP A 195 4.77 0.12 12.70
N PHE A 196 3.43 -0.12 12.59
CA PHE A 196 2.49 0.90 12.13
C PHE A 196 2.45 2.14 13.02
N GLU A 197 2.72 2.02 14.32
CA GLU A 197 2.73 3.18 15.22
C GLU A 197 3.91 4.11 14.90
N ALA A 198 5.09 3.55 14.63
CA ALA A 198 6.25 4.30 14.16
C ALA A 198 6.02 4.91 12.78
N ALA A 199 5.39 4.16 11.87
CA ALA A 199 5.00 4.66 10.54
C ALA A 199 4.03 5.85 10.65
N ILE A 200 3.02 5.77 11.52
CA ILE A 200 2.08 6.87 11.77
C ILE A 200 2.82 8.10 12.34
N ALA A 201 3.76 7.90 13.25
CA ALA A 201 4.58 8.98 13.79
C ALA A 201 5.34 9.76 12.72
N GLU A 202 5.78 9.07 11.67
CA GLU A 202 6.54 9.64 10.54
C GLU A 202 5.66 9.95 9.31
N GLY A 203 4.35 10.05 9.48
CA GLY A 203 3.46 10.59 8.44
C GLY A 203 2.75 9.56 7.56
N ALA A 204 2.78 8.26 7.86
CA ALA A 204 2.03 7.27 7.07
C ALA A 204 0.57 7.69 6.85
N THR A 205 0.11 7.63 5.61
CA THR A 205 -1.30 7.85 5.25
C THR A 205 -2.03 6.54 4.98
N MET A 206 -1.29 5.47 4.67
CA MET A 206 -1.80 4.11 4.52
C MET A 206 -0.92 3.13 5.28
N ILE A 207 -1.53 2.30 6.12
CA ILE A 207 -0.88 1.17 6.79
C ILE A 207 -1.45 -0.15 6.28
N ARG A 208 -0.66 -1.24 6.31
CA ARG A 208 -1.00 -2.53 5.72
C ARG A 208 -0.94 -3.61 6.79
N ILE A 209 -2.09 -4.08 7.25
CA ILE A 209 -2.19 -5.03 8.36
C ILE A 209 -2.92 -6.30 7.91
N GLY A 210 -2.32 -7.45 8.15
CA GLY A 210 -2.86 -8.76 7.81
C GLY A 210 -3.35 -9.51 9.04
N THR A 211 -2.55 -10.45 9.52
CA THR A 211 -2.88 -11.43 10.57
C THR A 211 -3.62 -10.84 11.76
N ALA A 212 -3.10 -9.77 12.35
CA ALA A 212 -3.72 -9.13 13.52
C ALA A 212 -5.14 -8.62 13.30
N LEU A 213 -5.53 -8.34 12.05
CA LEU A 213 -6.87 -7.88 11.71
C LEU A 213 -7.84 -9.05 11.52
N PHE A 214 -7.42 -10.09 10.80
CA PHE A 214 -8.28 -11.25 10.51
C PHE A 214 -8.50 -12.12 11.73
N ASP A 215 -7.47 -12.35 12.55
CA ASP A 215 -7.57 -13.19 13.74
C ASP A 215 -8.49 -12.55 14.80
N SER A 216 -8.47 -11.22 14.94
CA SER A 216 -9.37 -10.51 15.86
C SER A 216 -10.86 -10.61 15.46
N CYS A 217 -11.16 -10.87 14.18
CA CYS A 217 -12.55 -11.09 13.72
C CYS A 217 -13.01 -12.53 13.96
N SER A 218 -12.13 -13.51 13.86
CA SER A 218 -12.45 -14.91 14.11
C SER A 218 -12.85 -15.15 15.58
N GLU A 219 -12.18 -14.50 16.51
CA GLU A 219 -12.51 -14.59 17.94
C GLU A 219 -13.84 -13.90 18.30
N ALA A 220 -14.25 -12.88 17.57
CA ALA A 220 -15.52 -12.22 17.79
C ALA A 220 -16.71 -13.05 17.30
N THR A 221 -16.53 -13.84 16.24
CA THR A 221 -17.57 -14.71 15.68
C THR A 221 -17.79 -15.99 16.51
N LEU A 222 -16.81 -16.40 17.32
CA LEU A 222 -16.92 -17.56 18.22
C LEU A 222 -17.58 -17.24 19.58
N LYS A 223 -17.89 -15.97 19.84
CA LYS A 223 -18.51 -15.50 21.11
C LYS A 223 -19.96 -15.05 20.98
N THR A 224 -20.56 -15.26 19.81
CA THR A 224 -22.00 -15.09 19.53
C THR A 224 -22.66 -16.42 19.31
#